data_98ef656cdc09ed9ddae1e4dd2bc0f954
#
_entry.id   98ef656cdc09ed9ddae1e4dd2bc0f954
#
_cell.length_a   1.000
_cell.length_b   1.000
_cell.length_c   1.000
_cell.angle_alpha   90.00
_cell.angle_beta   90.00
_cell.angle_gamma   90.00
#
_symmetry.space_group_name_H-M   'P 1'
#
loop_
_entity.id
_entity.type
_entity.pdbx_description
1 polymer ?
#
loop_
_entity_poly.entity_id
_entity_poly.type
_entity_poly.pdbx_seq_one_letter_code
_entity_poly.pdbx_strand_id
1 'polypeptide(L)'
;RVAAKEGELFTPALLRSRELWQELGAGYGRDILLPAGALSVAPSDHPDLQPTLASIEHFDLPHKIFDAAQMRLRFPQFHIEDDDIGVLDLLGGAMRPEMAVAAATDQAFSHGASAIYDTEVLDIVETSNGVLVRTSRGEFTADRVVVTAGPWTARLLPELRDVVQTKTFALTWLMP
;
A
#
# COMPACT_ATOMS: atom_id res chain seq x y z
N ARG A 1 -1.60 -3.71 6.31
CA ARG A 1 -2.79 -3.87 7.16
C ARG A 1 -4.04 -4.00 6.29
N VAL A 2 -5.03 -4.73 6.78
CA VAL A 2 -6.36 -4.85 6.17
C VAL A 2 -7.36 -3.97 6.91
N ALA A 3 -7.33 -3.99 8.24
CA ALA A 3 -8.03 -3.00 9.05
C ALA A 3 -7.28 -1.66 8.99
N ALA A 4 -7.69 -0.80 8.07
CA ALA A 4 -6.99 0.45 7.77
C ALA A 4 -7.76 1.67 8.28
N LYS A 5 -7.02 2.69 8.70
CA LYS A 5 -7.59 3.97 9.17
C LYS A 5 -8.31 4.76 8.07
N GLU A 6 -8.09 4.42 6.83
CA GLU A 6 -8.77 4.96 5.67
C GLU A 6 -10.26 4.53 5.59
N GLY A 7 -10.65 3.52 6.38
CA GLY A 7 -12.02 3.10 6.60
C GLY A 7 -12.52 1.97 5.71
N GLU A 8 -13.76 1.62 5.92
CA GLU A 8 -14.43 0.43 5.37
C GLU A 8 -14.46 0.34 3.85
N LEU A 9 -14.50 1.49 3.16
CA LEU A 9 -14.54 1.54 1.69
C LEU A 9 -13.38 0.79 1.04
N PHE A 10 -12.21 0.80 1.69
CA PHE A 10 -11.00 0.18 1.16
C PHE A 10 -10.85 -1.30 1.54
N THR A 11 -11.55 -1.77 2.55
CA THR A 11 -11.37 -3.12 3.10
C THR A 11 -11.52 -4.25 2.07
N PRO A 12 -12.53 -4.26 1.18
CA PRO A 12 -12.63 -5.30 0.14
C PRO A 12 -11.42 -5.32 -0.81
N ALA A 13 -10.93 -4.13 -1.21
CA ALA A 13 -9.76 -4.01 -2.06
C ALA A 13 -8.47 -4.46 -1.33
N LEU A 14 -8.35 -4.18 -0.03
CA LEU A 14 -7.21 -4.60 0.79
C LEU A 14 -7.19 -6.12 1.00
N LEU A 15 -8.35 -6.75 1.21
CA LEU A 15 -8.48 -8.20 1.28
C LEU A 15 -8.05 -8.84 -0.05
N ARG A 16 -8.55 -8.36 -1.18
CA ARG A 16 -8.17 -8.88 -2.50
C ARG A 16 -6.68 -8.62 -2.80
N SER A 17 -6.17 -7.44 -2.45
CA SER A 17 -4.74 -7.13 -2.59
C SER A 17 -3.86 -8.10 -1.81
N ARG A 18 -4.25 -8.43 -0.57
CA ARG A 18 -3.53 -9.41 0.26
C ARG A 18 -3.46 -10.78 -0.41
N GLU A 19 -4.58 -11.28 -0.96
CA GLU A 19 -4.62 -12.54 -1.71
C GLU A 19 -3.68 -12.51 -2.92
N LEU A 20 -3.75 -11.44 -3.73
CA LEU A 20 -2.90 -11.28 -4.91
C LEU A 20 -1.40 -11.25 -4.57
N TRP A 21 -1.02 -10.61 -3.47
CA TRP A 21 0.37 -10.63 -3.02
C TRP A 21 0.83 -12.02 -2.56
N GLN A 22 -0.06 -12.80 -1.94
CA GLN A 22 0.22 -14.19 -1.57
C GLN A 22 0.34 -15.09 -2.81
N GLU A 23 -0.59 -14.95 -3.77
CA GLU A 23 -0.54 -15.67 -5.05
C GLU A 23 0.76 -15.37 -5.81
N LEU A 24 1.12 -14.08 -5.91
CA LEU A 24 2.35 -13.66 -6.58
C LEU A 24 3.60 -14.22 -5.88
N GLY A 25 3.65 -14.16 -4.53
CA GLY A 25 4.76 -14.71 -3.74
C GLY A 25 4.91 -16.22 -3.92
N ALA A 26 3.81 -16.96 -3.91
CA ALA A 26 3.80 -18.39 -4.15
C ALA A 26 4.35 -18.74 -5.54
N GLY A 27 3.93 -18.01 -6.57
CA GLY A 27 4.43 -18.17 -7.94
C GLY A 27 5.90 -17.80 -8.10
N TYR A 28 6.38 -16.83 -7.33
CA TYR A 28 7.78 -16.38 -7.33
C TYR A 28 8.71 -17.24 -6.45
N GLY A 29 8.13 -18.15 -5.63
CA GLY A 29 8.87 -19.02 -4.72
C GLY A 29 9.48 -18.31 -3.51
N ARG A 30 8.95 -17.13 -3.14
CA ARG A 30 9.41 -16.32 -2.02
C ARG A 30 8.28 -15.60 -1.31
N ASP A 31 8.39 -15.48 0.02
CA ASP A 31 7.44 -14.72 0.82
C ASP A 31 7.59 -13.21 0.56
N ILE A 32 6.69 -12.65 -0.23
CA ILE A 32 6.59 -11.22 -0.49
C ILE A 32 5.89 -10.51 0.68
N LEU A 33 4.83 -11.12 1.20
CA LEU A 33 4.07 -10.65 2.36
C LEU A 33 4.37 -11.52 3.57
N LEU A 34 5.00 -10.94 4.59
CA LEU A 34 5.28 -11.59 5.87
C LEU A 34 4.09 -11.42 6.80
N PRO A 35 3.43 -12.49 7.28
CA PRO A 35 2.24 -12.41 8.13
C PRO A 35 2.60 -12.09 9.59
N ALA A 36 3.10 -10.88 9.83
CA ALA A 36 3.54 -10.45 11.16
C ALA A 36 2.43 -9.79 11.99
N GLY A 37 1.25 -9.56 11.39
CA GLY A 37 0.22 -8.68 11.94
C GLY A 37 0.56 -7.20 11.76
N ALA A 38 -0.40 -6.33 12.08
CA ALA A 38 -0.20 -4.89 12.10
C ALA A 38 -0.84 -4.30 13.37
N LEU A 39 -0.01 -3.72 14.23
CA LEU A 39 -0.44 -3.12 15.49
C LEU A 39 -0.68 -1.63 15.31
N SER A 40 -1.87 -1.17 15.71
CA SER A 40 -2.21 0.24 15.86
C SER A 40 -2.34 0.55 17.34
N VAL A 41 -1.71 1.64 17.80
CA VAL A 41 -1.72 2.06 19.22
C VAL A 41 -2.17 3.50 19.28
N ALA A 42 -3.18 3.77 20.07
CA ALA A 42 -3.69 5.10 20.38
C ALA A 42 -4.70 5.03 21.54
N PRO A 43 -5.11 6.16 22.12
CA PRO A 43 -6.29 6.23 22.97
C PRO A 43 -7.53 5.66 22.29
N SER A 44 -8.41 5.02 23.06
CA SER A 44 -9.56 4.28 22.50
C SER A 44 -10.54 5.15 21.69
N ASP A 45 -10.58 6.45 21.96
CA ASP A 45 -11.40 7.45 21.26
C ASP A 45 -10.67 8.20 20.13
N HIS A 46 -9.42 7.84 19.85
CA HIS A 46 -8.63 8.53 18.83
C HIS A 46 -9.29 8.45 17.43
N PRO A 47 -9.43 9.58 16.71
CA PRO A 47 -10.13 9.63 15.43
C PRO A 47 -9.58 8.66 14.37
N ASP A 48 -8.28 8.44 14.33
CA ASP A 48 -7.64 7.52 13.35
C ASP A 48 -7.89 6.03 13.70
N LEU A 49 -8.28 5.71 14.93
CA LEU A 49 -8.53 4.34 15.36
C LEU A 49 -9.98 3.90 15.09
N GLN A 50 -10.93 4.83 15.14
CA GLN A 50 -12.35 4.53 14.94
C GLN A 50 -12.65 3.87 13.58
N PRO A 51 -12.14 4.35 12.43
CA PRO A 51 -12.37 3.67 11.15
C PRO A 51 -11.75 2.27 11.09
N THR A 52 -10.64 2.05 11.82
CA THR A 52 -10.02 0.71 11.93
C THR A 52 -10.93 -0.25 12.68
N LEU A 53 -11.49 0.18 13.83
CA LEU A 53 -12.42 -0.62 14.62
C LEU A 53 -13.73 -0.88 13.87
N ALA A 54 -14.28 0.12 13.19
CA ALA A 54 -15.46 -0.02 12.35
C ALA A 54 -15.24 -1.05 11.21
N SER A 55 -14.10 -0.99 10.53
CA SER A 55 -13.75 -1.98 9.49
C SER A 55 -13.64 -3.39 10.05
N ILE A 56 -13.06 -3.54 11.26
CA ILE A 56 -12.96 -4.83 11.95
C ILE A 56 -14.34 -5.40 12.24
N GLU A 57 -15.23 -4.60 12.80
CA GLU A 57 -16.58 -5.01 13.15
C GLU A 57 -17.42 -5.35 11.91
N HIS A 58 -17.43 -4.45 10.92
CA HIS A 58 -18.24 -4.60 9.71
C HIS A 58 -17.87 -5.84 8.88
N PHE A 59 -16.57 -6.16 8.76
CA PHE A 59 -16.07 -7.27 7.94
C PHE A 59 -15.65 -8.49 8.75
N ASP A 60 -15.92 -8.52 10.06
CA ASP A 60 -15.51 -9.60 10.98
C ASP A 60 -14.02 -9.97 10.82
N LEU A 61 -13.16 -8.95 10.78
CA LEU A 61 -11.73 -9.18 10.53
C LEU A 61 -11.05 -9.81 11.75
N PRO A 62 -10.22 -10.84 11.58
CA PRO A 62 -9.44 -11.45 12.65
C PRO A 62 -8.54 -10.41 13.33
N HIS A 63 -8.71 -10.22 14.63
CA HIS A 63 -7.98 -9.19 15.38
C HIS A 63 -7.76 -9.57 16.84
N LYS A 64 -6.97 -8.76 17.55
CA LYS A 64 -6.87 -8.76 19.02
C LYS A 64 -6.85 -7.33 19.51
N ILE A 65 -7.51 -7.08 20.62
CA ILE A 65 -7.46 -5.79 21.32
C ILE A 65 -6.72 -6.02 22.64
N PHE A 66 -5.81 -5.13 22.97
CA PHE A 66 -5.02 -5.12 24.19
C PHE A 66 -5.24 -3.81 24.94
N ASP A 67 -5.42 -3.87 26.26
CA ASP A 67 -5.34 -2.71 27.13
C ASP A 67 -3.88 -2.27 27.37
N ALA A 68 -3.67 -1.13 28.01
CA ALA A 68 -2.35 -0.57 28.26
C ALA A 68 -1.44 -1.53 29.06
N ALA A 69 -1.99 -2.25 30.06
CA ALA A 69 -1.23 -3.18 30.87
C ALA A 69 -0.76 -4.40 30.04
N GLN A 70 -1.63 -4.95 29.23
CA GLN A 70 -1.32 -6.04 28.29
C GLN A 70 -0.30 -5.59 27.23
N MET A 71 -0.43 -4.35 26.74
CA MET A 71 0.51 -3.77 25.79
C MET A 71 1.92 -3.65 26.38
N ARG A 72 2.06 -3.08 27.60
CA ARG A 72 3.36 -2.96 28.28
C ARG A 72 4.03 -4.31 28.51
N LEU A 73 3.24 -5.36 28.81
CA LEU A 73 3.76 -6.70 29.01
C LEU A 73 4.19 -7.35 27.68
N ARG A 74 3.39 -7.21 26.62
CA ARG A 74 3.60 -7.92 25.36
C ARG A 74 4.56 -7.21 24.42
N PHE A 75 4.61 -5.88 24.48
CA PHE A 75 5.39 -5.03 23.60
C PHE A 75 6.21 -4.01 24.41
N PRO A 76 7.13 -4.49 25.27
CA PRO A 76 7.87 -3.64 26.24
C PRO A 76 8.79 -2.61 25.57
N GLN A 77 9.03 -2.75 24.26
CA GLN A 77 9.83 -1.81 23.47
C GLN A 77 9.09 -0.49 23.17
N PHE A 78 7.77 -0.43 23.38
CA PHE A 78 6.98 0.78 23.15
C PHE A 78 6.66 1.49 24.47
N HIS A 79 6.64 2.80 24.43
CA HIS A 79 6.06 3.61 25.49
C HIS A 79 4.54 3.63 25.32
N ILE A 80 3.80 3.19 26.34
CA ILE A 80 2.34 3.05 26.31
C ILE A 80 1.74 3.88 27.44
N GLU A 81 0.88 4.82 27.08
CA GLU A 81 0.12 5.63 28.04
C GLU A 81 -1.02 4.81 28.68
N ASP A 82 -1.62 5.33 29.76
CA ASP A 82 -2.63 4.57 30.53
C ASP A 82 -3.98 4.44 29.79
N ASP A 83 -4.29 5.34 28.87
CA ASP A 83 -5.49 5.37 28.05
C ASP A 83 -5.31 4.73 26.66
N ASP A 84 -4.10 4.30 26.33
CA ASP A 84 -3.81 3.60 25.08
C ASP A 84 -4.44 2.21 25.04
N ILE A 85 -4.93 1.86 23.86
CA ILE A 85 -5.24 0.48 23.47
C ILE A 85 -4.39 0.06 22.28
N GLY A 86 -4.12 -1.24 22.19
CA GLY A 86 -3.48 -1.85 21.02
C GLY A 86 -4.49 -2.64 20.22
N VAL A 87 -4.65 -2.33 18.94
CA VAL A 87 -5.47 -3.10 18.00
C VAL A 87 -4.55 -3.82 17.03
N LEU A 88 -4.47 -5.13 17.14
CA LEU A 88 -3.64 -5.99 16.28
C LEU A 88 -4.52 -6.61 15.18
N ASP A 89 -4.36 -6.12 13.97
CA ASP A 89 -4.90 -6.74 12.74
C ASP A 89 -4.08 -7.99 12.41
N LEU A 90 -4.70 -9.17 12.53
CA LEU A 90 -4.02 -10.44 12.26
C LEU A 90 -3.82 -10.73 10.77
N LEU A 91 -4.53 -10.03 9.88
CA LEU A 91 -4.34 -10.12 8.43
C LEU A 91 -3.25 -9.17 7.93
N GLY A 92 -2.79 -8.26 8.78
CA GLY A 92 -1.71 -7.35 8.48
C GLY A 92 -0.35 -8.05 8.38
N GLY A 93 0.66 -7.29 7.99
CA GLY A 93 2.01 -7.81 7.87
C GLY A 93 3.00 -6.80 7.30
N ALA A 94 4.22 -7.24 7.09
CA ALA A 94 5.26 -6.48 6.42
C ALA A 94 5.45 -6.98 4.98
N MET A 95 5.57 -6.07 4.04
CA MET A 95 5.93 -6.41 2.66
C MET A 95 7.43 -6.23 2.43
N ARG A 96 7.96 -7.00 1.49
CA ARG A 96 9.29 -6.82 0.92
C ARG A 96 9.14 -6.11 -0.44
N PRO A 97 9.19 -4.77 -0.48
CA PRO A 97 8.77 -4.01 -1.66
C PRO A 97 9.64 -4.30 -2.88
N GLU A 98 10.95 -4.46 -2.72
CA GLU A 98 11.85 -4.76 -3.83
C GLU A 98 11.52 -6.12 -4.46
N MET A 99 11.23 -7.12 -3.63
CA MET A 99 10.84 -8.44 -4.11
C MET A 99 9.45 -8.42 -4.75
N ALA A 100 8.52 -7.64 -4.21
CA ALA A 100 7.19 -7.47 -4.77
C ALA A 100 7.26 -6.87 -6.19
N VAL A 101 8.07 -5.82 -6.36
CA VAL A 101 8.29 -5.19 -7.67
C VAL A 101 8.98 -6.16 -8.63
N ALA A 102 10.03 -6.86 -8.19
CA ALA A 102 10.73 -7.84 -9.04
C ALA A 102 9.78 -8.94 -9.52
N ALA A 103 9.03 -9.56 -8.60
CA ALA A 103 8.09 -10.63 -8.93
C ALA A 103 6.99 -10.16 -9.89
N ALA A 104 6.42 -8.97 -9.67
CA ALA A 104 5.40 -8.40 -10.56
C ALA A 104 5.98 -8.10 -11.96
N THR A 105 7.21 -7.60 -12.02
CA THR A 105 7.91 -7.30 -13.28
C THR A 105 8.22 -8.59 -14.06
N ASP A 106 8.75 -9.61 -13.37
CA ASP A 106 9.05 -10.91 -14.00
C ASP A 106 7.78 -11.57 -14.53
N GLN A 107 6.68 -11.50 -13.77
CA GLN A 107 5.39 -11.99 -14.24
C GLN A 107 4.88 -11.20 -15.46
N ALA A 108 5.00 -9.88 -15.45
CA ALA A 108 4.63 -9.05 -16.59
C ALA A 108 5.44 -9.43 -17.85
N PHE A 109 6.75 -9.63 -17.71
CA PHE A 109 7.61 -10.05 -18.81
C PHE A 109 7.22 -11.43 -19.35
N SER A 110 6.84 -12.37 -18.49
CA SER A 110 6.36 -13.69 -18.91
C SER A 110 5.07 -13.62 -19.74
N HIS A 111 4.32 -12.54 -19.59
CA HIS A 111 3.13 -12.23 -20.38
C HIS A 111 3.39 -11.30 -21.58
N GLY A 112 4.66 -11.05 -21.92
CA GLY A 112 5.04 -10.27 -23.10
C GLY A 112 5.12 -8.76 -22.89
N ALA A 113 5.07 -8.28 -21.65
CA ALA A 113 5.31 -6.88 -21.36
C ALA A 113 6.77 -6.49 -21.61
N SER A 114 7.01 -5.19 -21.82
CA SER A 114 8.35 -4.59 -21.91
C SER A 114 8.47 -3.45 -20.89
N ALA A 115 9.65 -3.28 -20.32
CA ALA A 115 9.97 -2.16 -19.46
C ALA A 115 11.11 -1.34 -20.06
N ILE A 116 10.95 -0.03 -20.01
CA ILE A 116 11.97 0.92 -20.47
C ILE A 116 12.38 1.74 -19.26
N TYR A 117 13.56 1.46 -18.74
CA TYR A 117 14.14 2.13 -17.57
C TYR A 117 14.86 3.41 -17.96
N ASP A 118 15.19 4.24 -16.98
CA ASP A 118 15.92 5.51 -17.15
C ASP A 118 15.31 6.40 -18.22
N THR A 119 13.98 6.44 -18.27
CA THR A 119 13.21 7.13 -19.29
C THR A 119 12.18 8.02 -18.62
N GLU A 120 12.38 9.34 -18.75
CA GLU A 120 11.44 10.31 -18.22
C GLU A 120 10.25 10.46 -19.18
N VAL A 121 9.03 10.36 -18.65
CA VAL A 121 7.81 10.73 -19.37
C VAL A 121 7.66 12.24 -19.26
N LEU A 122 7.62 12.90 -20.43
CA LEU A 122 7.57 14.36 -20.55
C LEU A 122 6.14 14.85 -20.72
N ASP A 123 5.33 14.10 -21.48
CA ASP A 123 3.97 14.50 -21.85
C ASP A 123 3.12 13.29 -22.22
N ILE A 124 1.80 13.41 -22.01
CA ILE A 124 0.80 12.41 -22.37
C ILE A 124 -0.31 13.13 -23.12
N VAL A 125 -0.52 12.78 -24.37
CA VAL A 125 -1.47 13.46 -25.26
C VAL A 125 -2.51 12.49 -25.78
N GLU A 126 -3.78 12.77 -25.53
CA GLU A 126 -4.87 12.04 -26.16
C GLU A 126 -4.94 12.38 -27.65
N THR A 127 -5.14 11.37 -28.46
CA THR A 127 -5.28 11.48 -29.93
C THR A 127 -6.58 10.85 -30.38
N SER A 128 -6.96 11.03 -31.64
CA SER A 128 -8.16 10.40 -32.20
C SER A 128 -8.12 8.86 -32.18
N ASN A 129 -6.92 8.28 -32.10
CA ASN A 129 -6.71 6.83 -32.24
C ASN A 129 -5.98 6.20 -31.03
N GLY A 130 -6.02 6.85 -29.87
CA GLY A 130 -5.36 6.36 -28.67
C GLY A 130 -4.58 7.46 -27.94
N VAL A 131 -3.45 7.11 -27.36
CA VAL A 131 -2.63 8.02 -26.54
C VAL A 131 -1.19 8.03 -27.07
N LEU A 132 -0.60 9.23 -27.19
CA LEU A 132 0.81 9.45 -27.46
C LEU A 132 1.53 9.79 -26.16
N VAL A 133 2.56 9.03 -25.82
CA VAL A 133 3.44 9.26 -24.67
C VAL A 133 4.78 9.76 -25.17
N ARG A 134 5.13 11.02 -24.83
CA ARG A 134 6.43 11.62 -25.14
C ARG A 134 7.41 11.37 -24.01
N THR A 135 8.58 10.92 -24.34
CA THR A 135 9.62 10.58 -23.36
C THR A 135 10.98 11.18 -23.74
N SER A 136 11.92 11.15 -22.80
CA SER A 136 13.32 11.52 -23.05
C SER A 136 14.04 10.63 -24.07
N ARG A 137 13.44 9.49 -24.44
CA ARG A 137 14.03 8.52 -25.38
C ARG A 137 13.18 8.28 -26.64
N GLY A 138 12.16 9.10 -26.88
CA GLY A 138 11.30 8.99 -28.05
C GLY A 138 9.82 8.99 -27.69
N GLU A 139 9.00 8.70 -28.66
CA GLU A 139 7.55 8.69 -28.57
C GLU A 139 6.99 7.26 -28.67
N PHE A 140 5.95 6.99 -27.88
CA PHE A 140 5.26 5.72 -27.85
C PHE A 140 3.77 5.95 -28.05
N THR A 141 3.10 5.07 -28.74
CA THR A 141 1.65 5.10 -28.93
C THR A 141 1.01 3.87 -28.29
N ALA A 142 -0.16 4.04 -27.70
CA ALA A 142 -0.95 2.96 -27.12
C ALA A 142 -2.45 3.27 -27.26
N ASP A 143 -3.29 2.24 -27.23
CA ASP A 143 -4.73 2.41 -27.16
C ASP A 143 -5.17 3.05 -25.83
N ARG A 144 -4.45 2.73 -24.76
CA ARG A 144 -4.72 3.21 -23.39
C ARG A 144 -3.43 3.40 -22.62
N VAL A 145 -3.43 4.33 -21.68
CA VAL A 145 -2.33 4.59 -20.74
C VAL A 145 -2.86 4.54 -19.31
N VAL A 146 -2.11 3.88 -18.43
CA VAL A 146 -2.34 3.89 -16.97
C VAL A 146 -1.20 4.68 -16.33
N VAL A 147 -1.53 5.79 -15.69
CA VAL A 147 -0.55 6.65 -15.01
C VAL A 147 -0.46 6.26 -13.55
N THR A 148 0.68 5.68 -13.16
CA THR A 148 0.99 5.28 -11.78
C THR A 148 2.28 5.96 -11.30
N ALA A 149 2.42 7.24 -11.64
CA ALA A 149 3.65 8.02 -11.44
C ALA A 149 3.88 8.51 -10.00
N GLY A 150 3.09 8.02 -9.02
CA GLY A 150 3.26 8.38 -7.60
C GLY A 150 3.27 9.90 -7.39
N PRO A 151 4.31 10.45 -6.72
CA PRO A 151 4.41 11.89 -6.43
C PRO A 151 4.45 12.78 -7.68
N TRP A 152 4.80 12.23 -8.83
CA TRP A 152 4.92 12.96 -10.10
C TRP A 152 3.61 12.98 -10.90
N THR A 153 2.54 12.33 -10.44
CA THR A 153 1.24 12.26 -11.14
C THR A 153 0.70 13.64 -11.47
N ALA A 154 0.70 14.58 -10.53
CA ALA A 154 0.19 15.93 -10.74
C ALA A 154 1.04 16.77 -11.72
N ARG A 155 2.26 16.33 -12.07
CA ARG A 155 3.08 16.93 -13.10
C ARG A 155 2.65 16.47 -14.49
N LEU A 156 2.33 15.19 -14.64
CA LEU A 156 1.89 14.59 -15.89
C LEU A 156 0.41 14.84 -16.19
N LEU A 157 -0.41 14.96 -15.14
CA LEU A 157 -1.85 15.23 -15.21
C LEU A 157 -2.15 16.48 -14.36
N PRO A 158 -1.96 17.68 -14.92
CA PRO A 158 -2.12 18.94 -14.18
C PRO A 158 -3.51 19.16 -13.58
N GLU A 159 -4.55 18.58 -14.17
CA GLU A 159 -5.93 18.60 -13.68
C GLU A 159 -6.11 17.91 -12.31
N LEU A 160 -5.19 17.03 -11.93
CA LEU A 160 -5.20 16.36 -10.61
C LEU A 160 -4.44 17.14 -9.52
N ARG A 161 -3.83 18.30 -9.85
CA ARG A 161 -2.97 19.04 -8.92
C ARG A 161 -3.68 19.48 -7.64
N ASP A 162 -4.95 19.81 -7.74
CA ASP A 162 -5.75 20.24 -6.59
C ASP A 162 -6.32 19.08 -5.78
N VAL A 163 -6.28 17.86 -6.33
CA VAL A 163 -6.80 16.65 -5.71
C VAL A 163 -5.69 15.82 -5.09
N VAL A 164 -4.52 15.76 -5.71
CA VAL A 164 -3.38 14.95 -5.29
C VAL A 164 -2.33 15.80 -4.59
N GLN A 165 -2.10 15.55 -3.31
CA GLN A 165 -1.06 16.21 -2.52
C GLN A 165 0.03 15.21 -2.12
N THR A 166 1.28 15.57 -2.42
CA THR A 166 2.44 14.79 -1.98
C THR A 166 2.77 15.12 -0.53
N LYS A 167 2.87 14.09 0.33
CA LYS A 167 3.32 14.20 1.73
C LYS A 167 4.53 13.32 1.95
N THR A 168 5.47 13.80 2.76
CA THR A 168 6.64 13.03 3.18
C THR A 168 6.28 12.19 4.41
N PHE A 169 6.61 10.90 4.36
CA PHE A 169 6.55 10.00 5.51
C PHE A 169 7.96 9.52 5.85
N ALA A 170 8.24 9.40 7.14
CA ALA A 170 9.44 8.72 7.62
C ALA A 170 9.08 7.26 7.96
N LEU A 171 9.83 6.32 7.42
CA LEU A 171 9.80 4.91 7.81
C LEU A 171 11.07 4.60 8.58
N THR A 172 10.92 4.13 9.81
CA THR A 172 12.07 3.79 10.68
C THR A 172 12.09 2.28 10.90
N TRP A 173 13.22 1.67 10.60
CA TRP A 173 13.48 0.27 10.92
C TRP A 173 14.21 0.22 12.26
N LEU A 174 13.60 -0.46 13.22
CA LEU A 174 14.22 -0.72 14.52
C LEU A 174 14.71 -2.16 14.53
N MET A 175 15.98 -2.34 14.92
CA MET A 175 16.52 -3.67 15.18
C MET A 175 16.21 -4.04 16.64
N PRO A 176 15.67 -5.25 16.91
CA PRO A 176 15.39 -5.70 18.26
C PRO A 176 16.65 -5.90 19.08
#